data_8e4642944edf0cb675d799b32d9363ba
#
_entry.id   8e4642944edf0cb675d799b32d9363ba
#
_cell.length_a   1.000
_cell.length_b   1.000
_cell.length_c   1.000
_cell.angle_alpha   90.00
_cell.angle_beta   90.00
_cell.angle_gamma   90.00
#
_symmetry.space_group_name_H-M   'P 1'
#
loop_
_entity.id
_entity.type
_entity.pdbx_description
1 polymer ?
#
loop_
_entity_poly.entity_id
_entity_poly.type
_entity_poly.pdbx_seq_one_letter_code
_entity_poly.pdbx_strand_id
1 'polypeptide(L)'
;MHNFFGKLVRTGLVCGILMTAVPMTSMAAIGPGFKTGTYIATITAESVNINKTKDGEDVLTTAKAGSVFEVLEDLGNGWMKIRVNDTEGYLPVSENAEVEEAEAGEMEQVQKEAIESSNSYKRQQLVSYALQFVGGPYRYGGSDPHTGTDCSGFTRYVYQHGLGISLNRSSGSQASQ
;
A
#
# COMPACT_ATOMS: atom_id res chain seq x y z
N MET A 1 -11.26 -7.54 -14.69
CA MET A 1 -10.14 -7.34 -13.78
C MET A 1 -9.38 -6.10 -14.25
N HIS A 2 -9.66 -4.93 -13.67
CA HIS A 2 -9.02 -3.68 -14.06
C HIS A 2 -7.95 -3.37 -13.03
N ASN A 3 -6.69 -3.48 -13.46
CA ASN A 3 -5.55 -3.05 -12.67
C ASN A 3 -5.51 -1.51 -12.63
N PHE A 4 -5.94 -0.94 -11.53
CA PHE A 4 -5.77 0.48 -11.23
C PHE A 4 -4.48 0.66 -10.42
N PHE A 5 -3.33 0.58 -11.10
CA PHE A 5 -2.12 1.20 -10.60
C PHE A 5 -1.99 2.56 -11.28
N GLY A 6 -2.19 3.62 -10.51
CA GLY A 6 -2.07 4.98 -10.98
C GLY A 6 -0.68 5.22 -11.58
N LYS A 7 -0.65 5.60 -12.85
CA LYS A 7 0.54 6.16 -13.49
C LYS A 7 0.80 7.53 -12.88
N LEU A 8 1.86 7.65 -12.10
CA LEU A 8 2.48 8.94 -11.85
C LEU A 8 3.13 9.37 -13.16
N VAL A 9 2.40 10.12 -13.98
CA VAL A 9 2.96 10.76 -15.18
C VAL A 9 3.69 12.00 -14.69
N ARG A 10 5.01 11.94 -14.64
CA ARG A 10 5.84 13.14 -14.59
C ARG A 10 5.54 13.99 -15.83
N THR A 11 4.63 14.96 -15.72
CA THR A 11 4.52 16.06 -16.68
C THR A 11 5.63 17.05 -16.37
N GLY A 12 6.85 16.66 -16.69
CA GLY A 12 7.99 17.55 -16.70
C GLY A 12 8.00 18.31 -18.02
N LEU A 13 8.00 19.62 -17.90
CA LEU A 13 8.25 20.59 -18.94
C LEU A 13 9.50 20.19 -19.74
N VAL A 14 9.31 19.95 -21.04
CA VAL A 14 10.42 19.71 -21.97
C VAL A 14 11.21 21.00 -22.12
N CYS A 15 12.28 21.14 -21.35
CA CYS A 15 13.36 22.06 -21.66
C CYS A 15 14.56 21.20 -22.01
N GLY A 16 14.99 21.28 -23.27
CA GLY A 16 16.08 20.48 -23.79
C GLY A 16 17.37 20.72 -23.02
N ILE A 17 17.83 19.67 -22.37
CA ILE A 17 19.20 19.61 -21.81
C ILE A 17 19.85 18.31 -22.29
N LEU A 18 21.03 18.47 -22.91
CA LEU A 18 21.97 17.45 -23.35
C LEU A 18 21.91 16.20 -22.45
N MET A 19 21.79 15.04 -23.09
CA MET A 19 22.15 13.76 -22.49
C MET A 19 23.64 13.79 -22.11
N THR A 20 23.95 14.19 -20.92
CA THR A 20 25.15 13.73 -20.23
C THR A 20 24.82 12.38 -19.64
N ALA A 21 25.44 11.32 -20.14
CA ALA A 21 25.44 10.02 -19.49
C ALA A 21 25.90 10.24 -18.04
N VAL A 22 24.95 10.21 -17.12
CA VAL A 22 25.27 10.16 -15.69
C VAL A 22 25.91 8.78 -15.48
N PRO A 23 27.15 8.69 -14.98
CA PRO A 23 27.73 7.39 -14.71
C PRO A 23 26.80 6.66 -13.75
N MET A 24 26.53 5.38 -14.04
CA MET A 24 25.89 4.46 -13.11
C MET A 24 26.67 4.54 -11.80
N THR A 25 26.21 5.33 -10.86
CA THR A 25 26.74 5.32 -9.51
C THR A 25 26.30 3.99 -8.92
N SER A 26 27.32 3.10 -8.78
CA SER A 26 27.18 1.89 -7.99
C SER A 26 26.42 2.22 -6.72
N MET A 27 25.44 1.38 -6.37
CA MET A 27 24.67 1.45 -5.13
C MET A 27 25.64 1.65 -3.96
N ALA A 28 25.85 2.91 -3.56
CA ALA A 28 26.45 3.21 -2.29
C ALA A 28 25.38 2.79 -1.25
N ALA A 29 25.74 1.83 -0.38
CA ALA A 29 24.95 1.58 0.82
C ALA A 29 24.61 2.94 1.44
N ILE A 30 23.34 3.19 1.72
CA ILE A 30 22.93 4.41 2.41
C ILE A 30 23.70 4.42 3.72
N GLY A 31 24.66 5.34 3.87
CA GLY A 31 25.68 5.30 4.92
C GLY A 31 25.10 5.49 6.34
N PRO A 32 25.94 5.49 7.36
CA PRO A 32 25.54 5.72 8.74
C PRO A 32 24.96 7.14 8.86
N GLY A 33 23.63 7.26 8.94
CA GLY A 33 22.88 8.53 8.94
C GLY A 33 21.51 8.40 8.28
N PHE A 34 21.16 7.19 7.82
CA PHE A 34 19.82 6.91 7.28
C PHE A 34 18.74 7.37 8.28
N LYS A 35 17.78 8.15 7.77
CA LYS A 35 16.58 8.55 8.51
C LYS A 35 15.36 8.06 7.74
N THR A 36 14.48 7.34 8.44
CA THR A 36 13.15 7.00 7.91
C THR A 36 12.43 8.27 7.47
N GLY A 37 11.75 8.20 6.33
CA GLY A 37 11.03 9.36 5.78
C GLY A 37 11.90 10.33 4.97
N THR A 38 13.11 9.94 4.59
CA THR A 38 14.03 10.78 3.80
C THR A 38 14.30 10.20 2.42
N TYR A 39 14.23 8.87 2.26
CA TYR A 39 14.60 8.18 1.02
C TYR A 39 13.41 7.49 0.38
N ILE A 40 13.41 7.49 -0.95
CA ILE A 40 12.47 6.76 -1.79
C ILE A 40 13.20 5.73 -2.65
N ALA A 41 12.51 4.64 -2.97
CA ALA A 41 12.95 3.63 -3.92
C ALA A 41 12.02 3.64 -5.14
N THR A 42 12.58 3.93 -6.32
CA THR A 42 11.87 3.92 -7.59
C THR A 42 12.20 2.64 -8.35
N ILE A 43 11.20 1.84 -8.68
CA ILE A 43 11.38 0.59 -9.42
C ILE A 43 11.79 0.90 -10.86
N THR A 44 12.93 0.37 -11.30
CA THR A 44 13.47 0.49 -12.65
C THR A 44 13.27 -0.76 -13.49
N ALA A 45 13.22 -1.94 -12.85
CA ALA A 45 12.90 -3.20 -13.52
C ALA A 45 11.45 -3.21 -14.03
N GLU A 46 11.16 -3.95 -15.11
CA GLU A 46 9.79 -4.11 -15.63
C GLU A 46 8.82 -4.59 -14.55
N SER A 47 9.26 -5.54 -13.72
CA SER A 47 8.54 -5.97 -12.53
C SER A 47 9.50 -6.56 -11.50
N VAL A 48 9.20 -6.38 -10.21
CA VAL A 48 9.95 -6.95 -9.09
C VAL A 48 9.00 -7.43 -8.00
N ASN A 49 9.29 -8.56 -7.40
CA ASN A 49 8.56 -9.05 -6.25
C ASN A 49 9.04 -8.36 -4.97
N ILE A 50 8.10 -7.87 -4.20
CA ILE A 50 8.31 -7.36 -2.85
C ILE A 50 7.87 -8.49 -1.91
N ASN A 51 8.77 -8.95 -1.05
CA ASN A 51 8.55 -10.09 -0.18
C ASN A 51 8.00 -9.66 1.19
N LYS A 52 7.37 -10.59 1.90
CA LYS A 52 6.91 -10.37 3.29
C LYS A 52 8.06 -10.40 4.30
N THR A 53 9.14 -11.12 3.97
CA THR A 53 10.36 -11.23 4.78
C THR A 53 11.58 -11.16 3.88
N LYS A 54 12.73 -10.73 4.42
CA LYS A 54 13.98 -10.57 3.66
C LYS A 54 14.43 -11.85 2.97
N ASP A 55 14.34 -12.98 3.67
CA ASP A 55 14.83 -14.28 3.21
C ASP A 55 13.70 -15.24 2.83
N GLY A 56 12.46 -14.74 2.77
CA GLY A 56 11.27 -15.55 2.50
C GLY A 56 10.91 -15.59 1.01
N GLU A 57 10.32 -16.70 0.59
CA GLU A 57 9.74 -16.84 -0.76
C GLU A 57 8.33 -16.25 -0.87
N ASP A 58 7.73 -15.88 0.28
CA ASP A 58 6.38 -15.32 0.33
C ASP A 58 6.33 -13.92 -0.25
N VAL A 59 5.73 -13.80 -1.42
CA VAL A 59 5.52 -12.51 -2.09
C VAL A 59 4.38 -11.75 -1.42
N LEU A 60 4.64 -10.51 -1.02
CA LEU A 60 3.64 -9.58 -0.53
C LEU A 60 2.87 -8.96 -1.71
N THR A 61 3.60 -8.46 -2.70
CA THR A 61 3.06 -7.87 -3.93
C THR A 61 4.13 -7.85 -5.02
N THR A 62 3.72 -7.57 -6.25
CA THR A 62 4.63 -7.33 -7.38
C THR A 62 4.52 -5.87 -7.80
N ALA A 63 5.64 -5.16 -7.80
CA ALA A 63 5.74 -3.78 -8.26
C ALA A 63 6.22 -3.73 -9.71
N LYS A 64 5.81 -2.67 -10.43
CA LYS A 64 6.21 -2.43 -11.82
C LYS A 64 7.12 -1.21 -11.93
N ALA A 65 7.80 -1.09 -13.06
CA ALA A 65 8.61 0.07 -13.38
C ALA A 65 7.85 1.39 -13.15
N GLY A 66 8.50 2.34 -12.49
CA GLY A 66 7.94 3.63 -12.12
C GLY A 66 7.14 3.63 -10.82
N SER A 67 6.98 2.48 -10.13
CA SER A 67 6.43 2.47 -8.76
C SER A 67 7.44 3.07 -7.78
N VAL A 68 6.97 3.91 -6.87
CA VAL A 68 7.80 4.60 -5.87
C VAL A 68 7.36 4.20 -4.48
N PHE A 69 8.33 3.92 -3.61
CA PHE A 69 8.09 3.47 -2.23
C PHE A 69 8.96 4.25 -1.24
N GLU A 70 8.41 4.57 -0.08
CA GLU A 70 9.19 5.09 1.04
C GLU A 70 10.15 4.00 1.55
N VAL A 71 11.43 4.33 1.69
CA VAL A 71 12.42 3.44 2.30
C VAL A 71 12.39 3.62 3.82
N LEU A 72 12.19 2.51 4.52
CA LEU A 72 12.10 2.47 5.99
C LEU A 72 13.44 2.11 6.62
N GLU A 73 14.23 1.26 5.97
CA GLU A 73 15.50 0.76 6.49
C GLU A 73 16.37 0.20 5.35
N ASP A 74 17.67 0.48 5.40
CA ASP A 74 18.67 -0.22 4.60
C ASP A 74 19.14 -1.47 5.36
N LEU A 75 18.82 -2.65 4.82
CA LEU A 75 19.17 -3.93 5.44
C LEU A 75 20.55 -4.46 5.01
N GLY A 76 21.23 -3.71 4.16
CA GLY A 76 22.49 -4.13 3.53
C GLY A 76 22.30 -5.26 2.51
N ASN A 77 23.39 -5.64 1.85
CA ASN A 77 23.40 -6.74 0.85
C ASN A 77 22.38 -6.58 -0.28
N GLY A 78 22.04 -5.33 -0.64
CA GLY A 78 21.09 -5.02 -1.73
C GLY A 78 19.63 -5.21 -1.37
N TRP A 79 19.28 -5.22 -0.09
CA TRP A 79 17.90 -5.29 0.39
C TRP A 79 17.50 -4.03 1.14
N MET A 80 16.30 -3.55 0.84
CA MET A 80 15.66 -2.44 1.54
C MET A 80 14.33 -2.89 2.15
N LYS A 81 14.05 -2.41 3.35
CA LYS A 81 12.70 -2.45 3.90
C LYS A 81 11.97 -1.22 3.43
N ILE A 82 10.82 -1.41 2.84
CA ILE A 82 10.00 -0.34 2.24
C ILE A 82 8.57 -0.37 2.81
N ARG A 83 7.88 0.76 2.68
CA ARG A 83 6.45 0.84 3.00
C ARG A 83 5.62 0.46 1.79
N VAL A 84 4.78 -0.56 1.96
CA VAL A 84 3.81 -1.02 0.96
C VAL A 84 2.41 -0.83 1.54
N ASN A 85 1.73 0.23 1.13
CA ASN A 85 0.49 0.69 1.74
C ASN A 85 0.69 0.97 3.23
N ASP A 86 0.02 0.22 4.12
CA ASP A 86 0.15 0.31 5.58
C ASP A 86 0.97 -0.83 6.21
N THR A 87 1.69 -1.59 5.39
CA THR A 87 2.54 -2.70 5.82
C THR A 87 4.00 -2.48 5.41
N GLU A 88 4.89 -3.30 5.96
CA GLU A 88 6.29 -3.36 5.56
C GLU A 88 6.49 -4.45 4.50
N GLY A 89 7.39 -4.18 3.54
CA GLY A 89 7.82 -5.13 2.53
C GLY A 89 9.33 -5.11 2.35
N TYR A 90 9.87 -6.17 1.78
CA TYR A 90 11.29 -6.36 1.55
C TYR A 90 11.57 -6.36 0.06
N LEU A 91 12.32 -5.36 -0.41
CA LEU A 91 12.65 -5.11 -1.80
C LEU A 91 14.11 -5.47 -2.08
N PRO A 92 14.40 -6.39 -3.03
CA PRO A 92 15.75 -6.58 -3.55
C PRO A 92 16.06 -5.43 -4.52
N VAL A 93 16.91 -4.49 -4.09
CA VAL A 93 17.16 -3.26 -4.84
C VAL A 93 18.09 -3.53 -6.02
N SER A 94 19.27 -4.04 -5.78
CA SER A 94 20.31 -4.34 -6.81
C SER A 94 20.06 -3.62 -8.15
N GLU A 95 19.68 -4.35 -9.18
CA GLU A 95 19.34 -3.82 -10.53
C GLU A 95 17.84 -3.52 -10.71
N ASN A 96 17.04 -3.68 -9.65
CA ASN A 96 15.57 -3.59 -9.72
C ASN A 96 15.01 -2.21 -9.35
N ALA A 97 15.77 -1.39 -8.63
CA ALA A 97 15.32 -0.09 -8.17
C ALA A 97 16.47 0.88 -7.96
N GLU A 98 16.19 2.16 -8.12
CA GLU A 98 17.06 3.26 -7.73
C GLU A 98 16.57 3.80 -6.38
N VAL A 99 17.53 4.14 -5.49
CA VAL A 99 17.24 4.71 -4.17
C VAL A 99 17.87 6.09 -4.10
N GLU A 100 17.08 7.09 -3.80
CA GLU A 100 17.51 8.49 -3.74
C GLU A 100 16.87 9.22 -2.56
N GLU A 101 17.46 10.34 -2.16
CA GLU A 101 16.84 11.23 -1.18
C GLU A 101 15.64 11.92 -1.82
N ALA A 102 14.49 11.86 -1.16
CA ALA A 102 13.25 12.43 -1.66
C ALA A 102 13.34 13.96 -1.69
N GLU A 103 12.90 14.56 -2.78
CA GLU A 103 12.76 16.01 -2.88
C GLU A 103 11.65 16.56 -1.95
N ALA A 104 11.70 17.86 -1.67
CA ALA A 104 10.71 18.51 -0.81
C ALA A 104 9.28 18.32 -1.36
N GLY A 105 8.41 17.69 -0.58
CA GLY A 105 7.02 17.38 -0.93
C GLY A 105 6.82 16.02 -1.61
N GLU A 106 7.84 15.40 -2.16
CA GLU A 106 7.74 14.09 -2.81
C GLU A 106 7.41 12.98 -1.82
N MET A 107 8.06 12.99 -0.66
CA MET A 107 7.78 12.04 0.42
C MET A 107 6.34 12.13 0.90
N GLU A 108 5.79 13.34 1.08
CA GLU A 108 4.40 13.54 1.47
C GLU A 108 3.44 12.95 0.43
N GLN A 109 3.75 13.11 -0.86
CA GLN A 109 2.96 12.54 -1.94
C GLN A 109 3.01 11.01 -1.93
N VAL A 110 4.20 10.40 -1.80
CA VAL A 110 4.38 8.93 -1.73
C VAL A 110 3.61 8.35 -0.53
N GLN A 111 3.70 8.98 0.63
CA GLN A 111 2.97 8.55 1.83
C GLN A 111 1.45 8.67 1.65
N LYS A 112 0.98 9.76 1.05
CA LYS A 112 -0.44 9.98 0.77
C LYS A 112 -0.99 8.91 -0.19
N GLU A 113 -0.28 8.61 -1.28
CA GLU A 113 -0.68 7.58 -2.23
C GLU A 113 -0.71 6.19 -1.60
N ALA A 114 0.23 5.87 -0.71
CA ALA A 114 0.23 4.63 0.05
C ALA A 114 -1.00 4.51 0.96
N ILE A 115 -1.39 5.58 1.66
CA ILE A 115 -2.58 5.62 2.51
C ILE A 115 -3.86 5.46 1.68
N GLU A 116 -3.97 6.14 0.54
CA GLU A 116 -5.13 6.05 -0.36
C GLU A 116 -5.28 4.63 -0.94
N SER A 117 -4.18 4.00 -1.34
CA SER A 117 -4.15 2.62 -1.82
C SER A 117 -4.58 1.63 -0.73
N SER A 118 -4.08 1.79 0.50
CA SER A 118 -4.47 0.99 1.66
C SER A 118 -5.97 1.10 1.94
N ASN A 119 -6.50 2.32 1.96
CA ASN A 119 -7.92 2.57 2.18
C ASN A 119 -8.80 1.96 1.08
N SER A 120 -8.36 2.03 -0.17
CA SER A 120 -9.06 1.41 -1.30
C SER A 120 -9.10 -0.11 -1.16
N TYR A 121 -7.98 -0.73 -0.80
CA TYR A 121 -7.89 -2.17 -0.58
C TYR A 121 -8.81 -2.63 0.57
N LYS A 122 -8.79 -1.94 1.72
CA LYS A 122 -9.67 -2.23 2.86
C LYS A 122 -11.15 -2.13 2.49
N ARG A 123 -11.53 -1.11 1.70
CA ARG A 123 -12.91 -0.99 1.20
C ARG A 123 -13.31 -2.16 0.30
N GLN A 124 -12.44 -2.58 -0.61
CA GLN A 124 -12.69 -3.72 -1.50
C GLN A 124 -12.83 -5.02 -0.71
N GLN A 125 -11.97 -5.26 0.28
CA GLN A 125 -12.09 -6.42 1.16
C GLN A 125 -13.42 -6.42 1.91
N LEU A 126 -13.82 -5.28 2.46
CA LEU A 126 -15.08 -5.15 3.19
C LEU A 126 -16.29 -5.45 2.31
N VAL A 127 -16.30 -4.91 1.09
CA VAL A 127 -17.38 -5.17 0.11
C VAL A 127 -17.42 -6.65 -0.27
N SER A 128 -16.25 -7.24 -0.58
CA SER A 128 -16.17 -8.67 -0.94
C SER A 128 -16.66 -9.58 0.20
N TYR A 129 -16.34 -9.21 1.43
CA TYR A 129 -16.84 -9.94 2.61
C TYR A 129 -18.33 -9.78 2.78
N ALA A 130 -18.85 -8.56 2.65
CA ALA A 130 -20.29 -8.28 2.76
C ALA A 130 -21.13 -9.02 1.71
N LEU A 131 -20.62 -9.16 0.48
CA LEU A 131 -21.31 -9.84 -0.63
C LEU A 131 -21.54 -11.34 -0.38
N GLN A 132 -20.78 -11.96 0.52
CA GLN A 132 -20.97 -13.38 0.87
C GLN A 132 -22.32 -13.64 1.57
N PHE A 133 -22.94 -12.61 2.13
CA PHE A 133 -24.21 -12.70 2.86
C PHE A 133 -25.43 -12.24 2.04
N VAL A 134 -25.27 -12.02 0.74
CA VAL A 134 -26.40 -11.63 -0.13
C VAL A 134 -27.44 -12.74 -0.15
N GLY A 135 -28.71 -12.38 0.09
CA GLY A 135 -29.82 -13.34 0.21
C GLY A 135 -30.02 -13.88 1.64
N GLY A 136 -29.18 -13.48 2.59
CA GLY A 136 -29.34 -13.84 4.01
C GLY A 136 -30.65 -13.32 4.61
N PRO A 137 -31.14 -13.96 5.71
CA PRO A 137 -32.42 -13.62 6.31
C PRO A 137 -32.40 -12.27 7.03
N TYR A 138 -33.46 -11.47 6.87
CA TYR A 138 -33.68 -10.27 7.66
C TYR A 138 -34.36 -10.60 8.97
N ARG A 139 -33.85 -10.04 10.08
CA ARG A 139 -34.48 -10.13 11.40
C ARG A 139 -34.26 -8.82 12.16
N TYR A 140 -35.36 -8.16 12.52
CA TYR A 140 -35.29 -6.95 13.35
C TYR A 140 -34.60 -7.22 14.69
N GLY A 141 -33.63 -6.41 15.07
CA GLY A 141 -32.79 -6.62 16.26
C GLY A 141 -31.73 -7.72 16.13
N GLY A 142 -31.70 -8.43 15.02
CA GLY A 142 -30.71 -9.46 14.74
C GLY A 142 -29.32 -8.88 14.42
N SER A 143 -28.25 -9.64 14.70
CA SER A 143 -26.86 -9.19 14.55
C SER A 143 -25.94 -10.21 13.88
N ASP A 144 -26.47 -11.35 13.45
CA ASP A 144 -25.72 -12.40 12.75
C ASP A 144 -26.37 -12.65 11.37
N PRO A 145 -25.67 -12.37 10.26
CA PRO A 145 -26.22 -12.53 8.92
C PRO A 145 -26.51 -13.99 8.52
N HIS A 146 -25.98 -14.98 9.24
CA HIS A 146 -26.28 -16.39 8.99
C HIS A 146 -27.66 -16.79 9.58
N THR A 147 -28.09 -16.16 10.66
CA THR A 147 -29.31 -16.51 11.37
C THR A 147 -30.39 -15.43 11.31
N GLY A 148 -30.05 -14.27 10.85
CA GLY A 148 -30.90 -13.11 10.66
C GLY A 148 -30.33 -11.84 11.28
N THR A 149 -30.28 -10.77 10.48
CA THR A 149 -29.72 -9.46 10.88
C THR A 149 -30.61 -8.32 10.39
N ASP A 150 -30.61 -7.20 11.13
CA ASP A 150 -31.12 -5.92 10.64
C ASP A 150 -29.96 -5.10 9.99
N CYS A 151 -30.26 -3.93 9.45
CA CYS A 151 -29.30 -3.09 8.72
C CYS A 151 -28.06 -2.73 9.56
N SER A 152 -28.25 -2.24 10.79
CA SER A 152 -27.14 -1.84 11.67
C SER A 152 -26.41 -3.05 12.28
N GLY A 153 -27.10 -4.15 12.52
CA GLY A 153 -26.52 -5.42 12.92
C GLY A 153 -25.59 -5.98 11.84
N PHE A 154 -26.06 -5.95 10.58
CA PHE A 154 -25.28 -6.36 9.43
C PHE A 154 -24.01 -5.50 9.25
N THR A 155 -24.17 -4.17 9.26
CA THR A 155 -23.04 -3.24 9.15
C THR A 155 -22.01 -3.52 10.25
N ARG A 156 -22.45 -3.62 11.50
CA ARG A 156 -21.56 -3.96 12.62
C ARG A 156 -20.84 -5.29 12.41
N TYR A 157 -21.56 -6.32 11.98
CA TYR A 157 -21.00 -7.66 11.76
C TYR A 157 -19.90 -7.62 10.70
N VAL A 158 -20.18 -6.99 9.56
CA VAL A 158 -19.24 -6.92 8.43
C VAL A 158 -17.97 -6.14 8.80
N TYR A 159 -18.09 -5.00 9.47
CA TYR A 159 -16.93 -4.23 9.92
C TYR A 159 -16.09 -4.98 10.95
N GLN A 160 -16.76 -5.62 11.92
CA GLN A 160 -16.07 -6.38 12.98
C GLN A 160 -15.30 -7.57 12.43
N HIS A 161 -15.91 -8.36 11.55
CA HIS A 161 -15.30 -9.60 11.04
C HIS A 161 -14.45 -9.38 9.79
N GLY A 162 -14.75 -8.37 8.98
CA GLY A 162 -13.99 -8.04 7.79
C GLY A 162 -12.74 -7.19 8.03
N LEU A 163 -12.79 -6.27 9.01
CA LEU A 163 -11.71 -5.32 9.28
C LEU A 163 -11.30 -5.23 10.76
N GLY A 164 -11.93 -5.98 11.68
CA GLY A 164 -11.67 -5.87 13.12
C GLY A 164 -12.19 -4.57 13.76
N ILE A 165 -13.04 -3.81 13.06
CA ILE A 165 -13.54 -2.51 13.53
C ILE A 165 -14.87 -2.72 14.28
N SER A 166 -14.90 -2.34 15.55
CA SER A 166 -16.12 -2.40 16.37
C SER A 166 -16.98 -1.16 16.13
N LEU A 167 -18.22 -1.38 15.68
CA LEU A 167 -19.23 -0.33 15.55
C LEU A 167 -20.29 -0.45 16.64
N ASN A 168 -20.95 0.67 16.95
CA ASN A 168 -22.11 0.71 17.83
C ASN A 168 -23.26 -0.14 17.26
N ARG A 169 -24.22 -0.54 18.12
CA ARG A 169 -25.30 -1.46 17.69
C ARG A 169 -26.35 -0.77 16.83
N SER A 170 -26.74 0.44 17.14
CA SER A 170 -27.84 1.15 16.46
C SER A 170 -27.30 2.01 15.29
N SER A 171 -28.10 2.16 14.24
CA SER A 171 -27.76 3.01 13.10
C SER A 171 -27.50 4.48 13.47
N GLY A 172 -28.28 5.02 14.40
CA GLY A 172 -28.06 6.38 14.90
C GLY A 172 -26.73 6.55 15.62
N SER A 173 -26.34 5.56 16.46
CA SER A 173 -25.03 5.59 17.14
C SER A 173 -23.87 5.31 16.21
N GLN A 174 -24.07 4.55 15.12
CA GLN A 174 -23.07 4.34 14.07
C GLN A 174 -22.79 5.61 13.26
N ALA A 175 -23.85 6.39 13.00
CA ALA A 175 -23.74 7.64 12.25
C ALA A 175 -22.99 8.75 13.01
N SER A 176 -22.87 8.63 14.34
CA SER A 176 -22.18 9.59 15.21
C SER A 176 -20.82 9.09 15.74
N GLN A 177 -20.35 7.95 15.29
CA GLN A 177 -19.07 7.33 15.66
C GLN A 177 -17.95 7.75 14.69
#